data_18e7ec9beca7d4d9912c8fffd2c650de
#
_entry.id   18e7ec9beca7d4d9912c8fffd2c650de
#
_cell.length_a   1.000
_cell.length_b   1.000
_cell.length_c   1.000
_cell.angle_alpha   90.00
_cell.angle_beta   90.00
_cell.angle_gamma   90.00
#
_symmetry.space_group_name_H-M   'P 1'
#
loop_
_entity.id
_entity.type
_entity.pdbx_description
1 polymer ?
#
loop_
_entity_poly.entity_id
_entity_poly.type
_entity_poly.pdbx_seq_one_letter_code
_entity_poly.pdbx_strand_id
1 'polypeptide(L)'
;MPDATNPYDTYTSPLAARNASPEMLRLWSPRHKFNTWRRVWLAVAEAQHELGLPVSEEQVEELRAVVNRPGGITDEEMHAAEKYERDLRHDVMAHVHALGDSCPKARPIIHLGMTSQDVVCNADLHVIRESNELILAKVSRLLDSLSKFSLKTKSIPTLGFTHYQPAQPTTVGRRAAGWAEECLVASDGIRPSDLVPHRGLRGATGTQASFLALFDGDGAKVEELEDRAMHNLYGGDYTPFFFNLTGQTYPRVFDTIVLSGLASTAAVLHKIASDIRLLSNRKEIDEPFESKQIGSSAMPYKRNPMRCERICGLTRFVMNLVGNAYDTAATQWLERTLDDSSNRRLSLPEAFLALDGSLDLMHNVASGLVVHEATVRKNLMAELPFMATENILMACVKLGADRQDYHERIRQHAQEAGMRVKQQGLDNDLLDRLRADPAFKSKANGGMLSEELDWEGVMDPMNYIGRSVEQTERFVKDVVEPLREQYADAIAKLGESGPRV
;
A
#
# COMPACT_ATOMS: atom_id res chain seq x y z
N MET A 1 35.85 -3.28 -23.43
CA MET A 1 34.48 -3.39 -22.93
C MET A 1 33.67 -4.00 -24.04
N PRO A 2 32.80 -4.98 -23.83
CA PRO A 2 31.86 -5.36 -24.87
C PRO A 2 31.05 -4.12 -25.20
N ASP A 3 30.80 -3.90 -26.49
CA ASP A 3 29.94 -2.85 -27.03
C ASP A 3 28.63 -2.75 -26.23
N ALA A 4 28.05 -1.56 -26.24
CA ALA A 4 26.78 -1.30 -25.56
C ALA A 4 25.82 -2.46 -25.82
N THR A 5 25.67 -3.33 -24.85
CA THR A 5 24.84 -4.54 -24.97
C THR A 5 23.44 -4.09 -25.33
N ASN A 6 22.90 -4.65 -26.40
CA ASN A 6 21.50 -4.49 -26.76
C ASN A 6 20.65 -4.74 -25.51
N PRO A 7 19.74 -3.83 -25.13
CA PRO A 7 18.92 -3.99 -23.91
C PRO A 7 18.12 -5.30 -23.88
N TYR A 8 17.94 -5.94 -25.02
CA TYR A 8 17.29 -7.26 -25.12
C TYR A 8 18.20 -8.43 -24.77
N ASP A 9 19.52 -8.22 -24.70
CA ASP A 9 20.52 -9.26 -24.42
C ASP A 9 20.93 -9.30 -22.94
N THR A 10 20.34 -8.42 -22.09
CA THR A 10 20.62 -8.33 -20.65
C THR A 10 19.35 -8.50 -19.83
N TYR A 11 19.49 -9.12 -18.65
CA TYR A 11 18.37 -9.23 -17.73
C TYR A 11 17.97 -7.86 -17.18
N THR A 12 16.67 -7.55 -17.26
CA THR A 12 16.06 -6.37 -16.61
C THR A 12 14.95 -6.83 -15.68
N SER A 13 14.95 -6.33 -14.46
CA SER A 13 13.91 -6.65 -13.48
C SER A 13 12.51 -6.31 -14.01
N PRO A 14 11.56 -7.26 -14.00
CA PRO A 14 10.17 -7.00 -14.38
C PRO A 14 9.49 -5.91 -13.53
N LEU A 15 9.97 -5.66 -12.30
CA LEU A 15 9.47 -4.56 -11.48
C LEU A 15 9.74 -3.23 -12.17
N ALA A 16 10.97 -2.99 -12.61
CA ALA A 16 11.37 -1.77 -13.29
C ALA A 16 10.73 -1.65 -14.67
N ALA A 17 10.72 -2.75 -15.46
CA ALA A 17 10.30 -2.71 -16.86
C ALA A 17 8.77 -2.65 -17.03
N ARG A 18 7.98 -3.18 -16.09
CA ARG A 18 6.56 -3.46 -16.32
C ARG A 18 5.60 -3.01 -15.21
N ASN A 19 6.08 -2.78 -13.98
CA ASN A 19 5.17 -2.67 -12.84
C ASN A 19 5.30 -1.34 -12.09
N ALA A 20 6.50 -0.95 -11.65
CA ALA A 20 6.70 0.23 -10.84
C ALA A 20 6.50 1.55 -11.60
N SER A 21 6.07 2.61 -10.91
CA SER A 21 5.87 3.93 -11.49
C SER A 21 7.19 4.63 -11.83
N PRO A 22 7.22 5.55 -12.82
CA PRO A 22 8.41 6.35 -13.09
C PRO A 22 8.87 7.13 -11.86
N GLU A 23 7.93 7.58 -11.04
CA GLU A 23 8.19 8.32 -9.82
C GLU A 23 8.96 7.45 -8.82
N MET A 24 8.48 6.24 -8.53
CA MET A 24 9.15 5.32 -7.62
C MET A 24 10.50 4.84 -8.20
N LEU A 25 10.57 4.55 -9.49
CA LEU A 25 11.82 4.20 -10.17
C LEU A 25 12.86 5.31 -10.06
N ARG A 26 12.44 6.58 -10.15
CA ARG A 26 13.33 7.74 -9.99
C ARG A 26 13.86 7.82 -8.55
N LEU A 27 13.02 7.66 -7.53
CA LEU A 27 13.42 7.71 -6.12
C LEU A 27 14.50 6.68 -5.78
N TRP A 28 14.40 5.48 -6.35
CA TRP A 28 15.38 4.40 -6.12
C TRP A 28 16.48 4.34 -7.18
N SER A 29 16.58 5.34 -8.06
CA SER A 29 17.61 5.37 -9.11
C SER A 29 19.00 5.71 -8.53
N PRO A 30 20.09 5.24 -9.16
CA PRO A 30 21.43 5.63 -8.78
C PRO A 30 21.63 7.16 -8.77
N ARG A 31 21.08 7.87 -9.77
CA ARG A 31 21.17 9.32 -9.85
C ARG A 31 20.56 10.02 -8.65
N HIS A 32 19.37 9.62 -8.23
CA HIS A 32 18.71 10.20 -7.07
C HIS A 32 19.48 9.90 -5.77
N LYS A 33 19.93 8.66 -5.61
CA LYS A 33 20.78 8.25 -4.48
C LYS A 33 22.02 9.13 -4.35
N PHE A 34 22.79 9.31 -5.45
CA PHE A 34 24.04 10.05 -5.39
C PHE A 34 23.84 11.56 -5.33
N ASN A 35 22.76 12.09 -5.88
CA ASN A 35 22.35 13.48 -5.64
C ASN A 35 22.02 13.69 -4.16
N THR A 36 21.36 12.76 -3.51
CA THR A 36 21.06 12.84 -2.07
C THR A 36 22.34 12.79 -1.24
N TRP A 37 23.34 11.95 -1.59
CA TRP A 37 24.64 11.97 -0.93
C TRP A 37 25.33 13.34 -1.04
N ARG A 38 25.32 13.95 -2.22
CA ARG A 38 25.90 15.28 -2.44
C ARG A 38 25.19 16.36 -1.64
N ARG A 39 23.87 16.28 -1.52
CA ARG A 39 23.09 17.18 -0.66
C ARG A 39 23.44 17.03 0.80
N VAL A 40 23.68 15.81 1.31
CA VAL A 40 24.15 15.59 2.69
C VAL A 40 25.52 16.22 2.88
N TRP A 41 26.49 16.05 1.95
CA TRP A 41 27.81 16.68 2.06
C TRP A 41 27.73 18.21 2.05
N LEU A 42 26.89 18.79 1.19
CA LEU A 42 26.66 20.24 1.15
C LEU A 42 26.07 20.73 2.48
N ALA A 43 25.02 20.11 2.96
CA ALA A 43 24.34 20.49 4.19
C ALA A 43 25.28 20.45 5.41
N VAL A 44 26.16 19.44 5.48
CA VAL A 44 27.17 19.33 6.53
C VAL A 44 28.24 20.43 6.38
N ALA A 45 28.73 20.69 5.17
CA ALA A 45 29.71 21.75 4.92
C ALA A 45 29.18 23.15 5.25
N GLU A 46 27.91 23.43 4.94
CA GLU A 46 27.20 24.65 5.30
C GLU A 46 27.14 24.80 6.83
N ALA A 47 26.70 23.79 7.54
CA ALA A 47 26.62 23.80 9.00
C ALA A 47 27.99 23.91 9.65
N GLN A 48 29.03 23.27 9.11
CA GLN A 48 30.42 23.41 9.58
C GLN A 48 30.95 24.84 9.42
N HIS A 49 30.67 25.48 8.28
CA HIS A 49 31.00 26.88 8.04
C HIS A 49 30.29 27.81 9.04
N GLU A 50 28.98 27.64 9.20
CA GLU A 50 28.16 28.45 10.13
C GLU A 50 28.62 28.36 11.58
N LEU A 51 29.21 27.24 11.99
CA LEU A 51 29.74 26.99 13.35
C LEU A 51 31.21 27.37 13.50
N GLY A 52 31.82 27.94 12.46
CA GLY A 52 33.16 28.51 12.51
C GLY A 52 34.27 27.46 12.40
N LEU A 53 34.00 26.27 11.89
CA LEU A 53 35.08 25.34 11.51
C LEU A 53 35.86 25.88 10.29
N PRO A 54 37.04 25.36 9.98
CA PRO A 54 37.89 25.85 8.88
C PRO A 54 37.34 25.43 7.51
N VAL A 55 36.07 25.79 7.27
CA VAL A 55 35.33 25.65 6.01
C VAL A 55 34.99 27.06 5.53
N SER A 56 35.57 27.49 4.41
CA SER A 56 35.35 28.84 3.89
C SER A 56 34.04 28.96 3.12
N GLU A 57 33.48 30.18 3.07
CA GLU A 57 32.31 30.49 2.27
C GLU A 57 32.50 30.14 0.77
N GLU A 58 33.71 30.42 0.24
CA GLU A 58 34.06 30.09 -1.14
C GLU A 58 33.99 28.58 -1.43
N GLN A 59 34.33 27.73 -0.47
CA GLN A 59 34.20 26.26 -0.58
C GLN A 59 32.76 25.83 -0.56
N VAL A 60 31.96 26.42 0.31
CA VAL A 60 30.50 26.14 0.38
C VAL A 60 29.77 26.58 -0.89
N GLU A 61 30.07 27.78 -1.42
CA GLU A 61 29.48 28.28 -2.66
C GLU A 61 29.83 27.39 -3.86
N GLU A 62 31.07 26.92 -3.98
CA GLU A 62 31.48 26.00 -5.04
C GLU A 62 30.69 24.68 -4.96
N LEU A 63 30.57 24.09 -3.75
CA LEU A 63 29.74 22.88 -3.53
C LEU A 63 28.28 23.15 -3.89
N ARG A 64 27.72 24.26 -3.43
CA ARG A 64 26.32 24.64 -3.66
C ARG A 64 26.04 24.78 -5.15
N ALA A 65 26.92 25.41 -5.91
CA ALA A 65 26.79 25.57 -7.35
C ALA A 65 26.77 24.25 -8.11
N VAL A 66 27.58 23.29 -7.68
CA VAL A 66 27.65 21.96 -8.30
C VAL A 66 26.50 21.05 -7.87
N VAL A 67 26.18 21.03 -6.59
CA VAL A 67 25.15 20.15 -6.03
C VAL A 67 23.74 20.56 -6.49
N ASN A 68 23.46 21.87 -6.51
CA ASN A 68 22.12 22.40 -6.84
C ASN A 68 21.93 22.73 -8.32
N ARG A 69 22.89 22.39 -9.19
CA ARG A 69 22.70 22.57 -10.63
C ARG A 69 21.52 21.73 -11.16
N PRO A 70 20.83 22.18 -12.21
CA PRO A 70 19.75 21.40 -12.83
C PRO A 70 20.22 19.99 -13.22
N GLY A 71 19.46 18.95 -12.80
CA GLY A 71 19.80 17.55 -13.05
C GLY A 71 20.80 16.93 -12.06
N GLY A 72 21.49 17.74 -11.25
CA GLY A 72 22.45 17.27 -10.25
C GLY A 72 23.69 16.61 -10.86
N ILE A 73 24.08 15.43 -10.40
CA ILE A 73 25.24 14.67 -10.86
C ILE A 73 25.14 14.37 -12.37
N THR A 74 26.21 14.66 -13.13
CA THR A 74 26.26 14.40 -14.57
C THR A 74 26.67 12.95 -14.89
N ASP A 75 26.50 12.52 -16.15
CA ASP A 75 26.94 11.21 -16.60
C ASP A 75 28.46 11.07 -16.53
N GLU A 76 29.21 12.14 -16.85
CA GLU A 76 30.66 12.17 -16.76
C GLU A 76 31.13 11.97 -15.30
N GLU A 77 30.48 12.61 -14.33
CA GLU A 77 30.77 12.43 -12.91
C GLU A 77 30.39 11.04 -12.40
N MET A 78 29.30 10.45 -12.91
CA MET A 78 28.94 9.05 -12.65
C MET A 78 30.03 8.10 -13.15
N HIS A 79 30.48 8.26 -14.38
CA HIS A 79 31.58 7.47 -14.96
C HIS A 79 32.92 7.68 -14.22
N ALA A 80 33.21 8.92 -13.78
CA ALA A 80 34.39 9.19 -12.94
C ALA A 80 34.34 8.44 -11.61
N ALA A 81 33.17 8.48 -10.94
CA ALA A 81 32.96 7.73 -9.70
C ALA A 81 33.10 6.21 -9.91
N GLU A 82 32.55 5.64 -10.98
CA GLU A 82 32.72 4.22 -11.33
C GLU A 82 34.19 3.86 -11.53
N LYS A 83 34.98 4.75 -12.15
CA LYS A 83 36.44 4.55 -12.33
C LYS A 83 37.14 4.55 -10.97
N TYR A 84 36.88 5.54 -10.12
CA TYR A 84 37.42 5.58 -8.78
C TYR A 84 37.03 4.35 -7.95
N GLU A 85 35.78 3.88 -8.04
CA GLU A 85 35.33 2.71 -7.29
C GLU A 85 36.06 1.42 -7.70
N ARG A 86 36.36 1.25 -9.01
CA ARG A 86 37.17 0.11 -9.46
C ARG A 86 38.57 0.10 -8.84
N ASP A 87 39.16 1.29 -8.65
CA ASP A 87 40.52 1.42 -8.10
C ASP A 87 40.53 1.34 -6.58
N LEU A 88 39.59 2.05 -5.91
CA LEU A 88 39.54 2.20 -4.46
C LEU A 88 38.76 1.10 -3.75
N ARG A 89 37.89 0.38 -4.47
CA ARG A 89 36.96 -0.63 -3.92
C ARG A 89 36.08 -0.08 -2.79
N HIS A 90 35.70 1.20 -2.90
CA HIS A 90 34.92 1.92 -1.90
C HIS A 90 34.02 2.98 -2.57
N ASP A 91 32.71 2.74 -2.59
CA ASP A 91 31.73 3.57 -3.28
C ASP A 91 31.68 5.02 -2.77
N VAL A 92 31.59 5.22 -1.43
CA VAL A 92 31.50 6.58 -0.85
C VAL A 92 32.74 7.39 -1.19
N MET A 93 33.95 6.82 -1.03
CA MET A 93 35.19 7.52 -1.34
C MET A 93 35.33 7.80 -2.83
N ALA A 94 34.85 6.93 -3.69
CA ALA A 94 34.79 7.15 -5.13
C ALA A 94 33.96 8.41 -5.49
N HIS A 95 32.81 8.56 -4.85
CA HIS A 95 31.97 9.74 -5.03
C HIS A 95 32.52 11.01 -4.36
N VAL A 96 33.27 10.90 -3.25
CA VAL A 96 34.02 12.03 -2.67
C VAL A 96 35.07 12.54 -3.66
N HIS A 97 35.84 11.64 -4.29
CA HIS A 97 36.83 12.04 -5.29
C HIS A 97 36.17 12.66 -6.54
N ALA A 98 35.14 12.03 -7.09
CA ALA A 98 34.43 12.54 -8.26
C ALA A 98 33.78 13.92 -8.00
N LEU A 99 33.22 14.15 -6.81
CA LEU A 99 32.72 15.47 -6.43
C LEU A 99 33.88 16.48 -6.24
N GLY A 100 34.98 16.05 -5.63
CA GLY A 100 36.18 16.88 -5.44
C GLY A 100 36.85 17.33 -6.76
N ASP A 101 36.76 16.52 -7.82
CA ASP A 101 37.22 16.90 -9.15
C ASP A 101 36.36 18.02 -9.76
N SER A 102 35.06 18.04 -9.45
CA SER A 102 34.13 19.12 -9.85
C SER A 102 34.17 20.34 -8.93
N CYS A 103 34.72 20.17 -7.71
CA CYS A 103 34.80 21.21 -6.68
C CYS A 103 36.21 21.27 -6.11
N PRO A 104 37.23 21.72 -6.87
CA PRO A 104 38.64 21.67 -6.44
C PRO A 104 38.93 22.49 -5.17
N LYS A 105 38.25 23.61 -4.94
CA LYS A 105 38.41 24.41 -3.70
C LYS A 105 37.80 23.69 -2.49
N ALA A 106 36.63 23.09 -2.69
CA ALA A 106 35.94 22.37 -1.61
C ALA A 106 36.50 20.96 -1.38
N ARG A 107 37.26 20.40 -2.32
CA ARG A 107 37.83 19.04 -2.20
C ARG A 107 38.42 18.70 -0.81
N PRO A 108 39.18 19.58 -0.14
CA PRO A 108 39.75 19.28 1.19
C PRO A 108 38.75 19.13 2.30
N ILE A 109 37.50 19.64 2.15
CA ILE A 109 36.49 19.67 3.22
C ILE A 109 35.34 18.71 2.96
N ILE A 110 35.23 18.11 1.77
CA ILE A 110 34.21 17.12 1.50
C ILE A 110 34.41 15.92 2.42
N HIS A 111 33.36 15.52 3.14
CA HIS A 111 33.37 14.39 4.07
C HIS A 111 34.20 14.65 5.37
N LEU A 112 34.45 15.92 5.75
CA LEU A 112 35.22 16.28 6.94
C LEU A 112 34.56 15.78 8.24
N GLY A 113 35.26 14.98 9.00
CA GLY A 113 34.76 14.38 10.27
C GLY A 113 33.80 13.20 10.10
N MET A 114 33.35 12.92 8.89
CA MET A 114 32.30 11.92 8.59
C MET A 114 32.88 10.53 8.41
N THR A 115 32.04 9.53 8.68
CA THR A 115 32.18 8.17 8.16
C THR A 115 31.17 7.93 7.02
N SER A 116 31.39 6.89 6.21
CA SER A 116 30.51 6.58 5.07
C SER A 116 29.03 6.50 5.46
N GLN A 117 28.72 6.01 6.65
CA GLN A 117 27.35 5.84 7.09
C GLN A 117 26.68 7.15 7.57
N ASP A 118 27.43 8.21 7.83
CA ASP A 118 26.85 9.54 8.05
C ASP A 118 26.17 10.05 6.77
N VAL A 119 26.69 9.65 5.61
CA VAL A 119 26.08 9.96 4.31
C VAL A 119 25.02 8.91 3.91
N VAL A 120 25.42 7.64 3.87
CA VAL A 120 24.58 6.56 3.34
C VAL A 120 23.29 6.40 4.15
N CYS A 121 23.38 6.35 5.49
CA CYS A 121 22.22 6.15 6.33
C CYS A 121 21.21 7.30 6.26
N ASN A 122 21.68 8.56 6.32
CA ASN A 122 20.79 9.71 6.22
C ASN A 122 20.16 9.82 4.82
N ALA A 123 20.91 9.48 3.75
CA ALA A 123 20.38 9.42 2.41
C ALA A 123 19.36 8.29 2.22
N ASP A 124 19.61 7.08 2.74
CA ASP A 124 18.67 5.97 2.70
C ASP A 124 17.35 6.33 3.41
N LEU A 125 17.44 6.94 4.61
CA LEU A 125 16.27 7.39 5.36
C LEU A 125 15.51 8.51 4.62
N HIS A 126 16.23 9.39 3.90
CA HIS A 126 15.59 10.39 3.04
C HIS A 126 14.79 9.75 1.90
N VAL A 127 15.36 8.79 1.19
CA VAL A 127 14.66 8.06 0.12
C VAL A 127 13.46 7.27 0.67
N ILE A 128 13.59 6.67 1.86
CA ILE A 128 12.46 6.00 2.54
C ILE A 128 11.34 7.00 2.85
N ARG A 129 11.66 8.22 3.32
CA ARG A 129 10.69 9.30 3.57
C ARG A 129 9.91 9.65 2.30
N GLU A 130 10.61 9.97 1.22
CA GLU A 130 10.00 10.30 -0.06
C GLU A 130 9.16 9.15 -0.61
N SER A 131 9.64 7.91 -0.47
CA SER A 131 8.92 6.72 -0.92
C SER A 131 7.65 6.46 -0.09
N ASN A 132 7.70 6.67 1.23
CA ASN A 132 6.52 6.55 2.09
C ASN A 132 5.45 7.59 1.72
N GLU A 133 5.84 8.84 1.47
CA GLU A 133 4.90 9.89 1.01
C GLU A 133 4.21 9.51 -0.31
N LEU A 134 4.98 8.98 -1.26
CA LEU A 134 4.42 8.52 -2.52
C LEU A 134 3.43 7.35 -2.33
N ILE A 135 3.77 6.39 -1.47
CA ILE A 135 2.87 5.27 -1.14
C ILE A 135 1.60 5.77 -0.44
N LEU A 136 1.71 6.66 0.56
CA LEU A 136 0.55 7.22 1.26
C LEU A 136 -0.37 8.02 0.33
N ALA A 137 0.21 8.81 -0.59
CA ALA A 137 -0.55 9.50 -1.63
C ALA A 137 -1.33 8.51 -2.53
N LYS A 138 -0.70 7.39 -2.92
CA LYS A 138 -1.34 6.35 -3.74
C LYS A 138 -2.41 5.58 -2.96
N VAL A 139 -2.20 5.29 -1.68
CA VAL A 139 -3.24 4.71 -0.81
C VAL A 139 -4.42 5.65 -0.71
N SER A 140 -4.20 6.94 -0.47
CA SER A 140 -5.27 7.96 -0.38
C SER A 140 -6.06 8.07 -1.69
N ARG A 141 -5.38 8.00 -2.85
CA ARG A 141 -6.03 7.93 -4.17
C ARG A 141 -6.88 6.66 -4.34
N LEU A 142 -6.40 5.52 -3.86
CA LEU A 142 -7.16 4.27 -3.86
C LEU A 142 -8.39 4.36 -2.97
N LEU A 143 -8.26 4.91 -1.76
CA LEU A 143 -9.38 5.14 -0.84
C LEU A 143 -10.46 6.01 -1.47
N ASP A 144 -10.08 7.09 -2.17
CA ASP A 144 -11.03 7.94 -2.91
C ASP A 144 -11.79 7.15 -4.00
N SER A 145 -11.09 6.28 -4.74
CA SER A 145 -11.72 5.46 -5.78
C SER A 145 -12.68 4.41 -5.21
N LEU A 146 -12.27 3.72 -4.15
CA LEU A 146 -13.12 2.76 -3.44
C LEU A 146 -14.34 3.44 -2.80
N SER A 147 -14.17 4.67 -2.27
CA SER A 147 -15.28 5.43 -1.68
C SER A 147 -16.31 5.85 -2.73
N LYS A 148 -15.87 6.32 -3.89
CA LYS A 148 -16.76 6.62 -5.02
C LYS A 148 -17.56 5.40 -5.49
N PHE A 149 -16.88 4.27 -5.62
CA PHE A 149 -17.53 3.01 -5.96
C PHE A 149 -18.52 2.57 -4.85
N SER A 150 -18.12 2.69 -3.58
CA SER A 150 -18.96 2.35 -2.43
C SER A 150 -20.26 3.17 -2.40
N LEU A 151 -20.17 4.49 -2.57
CA LEU A 151 -21.35 5.37 -2.62
C LEU A 151 -22.26 5.06 -3.80
N LYS A 152 -21.69 4.79 -4.97
CA LYS A 152 -22.46 4.41 -6.17
C LYS A 152 -23.25 3.13 -5.99
N THR A 153 -22.73 2.18 -5.21
CA THR A 153 -23.27 0.83 -5.07
C THR A 153 -23.82 0.51 -3.67
N LYS A 154 -23.97 1.51 -2.81
CA LYS A 154 -24.39 1.38 -1.41
C LYS A 154 -25.80 0.76 -1.24
N SER A 155 -26.65 0.88 -2.25
CA SER A 155 -28.03 0.40 -2.25
C SER A 155 -28.23 -0.86 -3.12
N ILE A 156 -27.16 -1.54 -3.52
CA ILE A 156 -27.25 -2.80 -4.28
C ILE A 156 -27.08 -3.97 -3.29
N PRO A 157 -28.17 -4.65 -2.90
CA PRO A 157 -28.10 -5.81 -2.00
C PRO A 157 -27.34 -6.97 -2.67
N THR A 158 -26.50 -7.63 -1.91
CA THR A 158 -25.73 -8.81 -2.36
C THR A 158 -25.60 -9.83 -1.25
N LEU A 159 -25.27 -11.07 -1.59
CA LEU A 159 -24.94 -12.09 -0.60
C LEU A 159 -23.70 -11.70 0.22
N GLY A 160 -23.80 -11.72 1.54
CA GLY A 160 -22.67 -11.79 2.43
C GLY A 160 -22.19 -13.24 2.57
N PHE A 161 -20.88 -13.43 2.76
CA PHE A 161 -20.29 -14.75 2.93
C PHE A 161 -19.50 -14.82 4.23
N THR A 162 -19.74 -15.88 4.99
CA THR A 162 -18.87 -16.32 6.09
C THR A 162 -18.46 -17.76 5.81
N HIS A 163 -17.20 -18.11 6.04
CA HIS A 163 -16.65 -19.42 5.66
C HIS A 163 -16.85 -19.76 4.16
N TYR A 164 -16.99 -18.73 3.33
CA TYR A 164 -17.37 -18.79 1.92
C TYR A 164 -18.73 -19.48 1.68
N GLN A 165 -19.59 -19.49 2.69
CA GLN A 165 -20.99 -19.93 2.57
C GLN A 165 -21.92 -18.71 2.61
N PRO A 166 -23.06 -18.73 1.88
CA PRO A 166 -24.05 -17.68 1.98
C PRO A 166 -24.47 -17.44 3.42
N ALA A 167 -24.44 -16.17 3.81
CA ALA A 167 -24.83 -15.67 5.12
C ALA A 167 -25.86 -14.54 4.93
N GLN A 168 -25.97 -13.64 5.91
CA GLN A 168 -26.91 -12.53 5.78
C GLN A 168 -26.53 -11.58 4.62
N PRO A 169 -27.51 -10.96 3.96
CA PRO A 169 -27.27 -9.97 2.93
C PRO A 169 -26.49 -8.75 3.43
N THR A 170 -25.72 -8.18 2.56
CA THR A 170 -25.06 -6.87 2.70
C THR A 170 -25.31 -6.07 1.43
N THR A 171 -24.55 -4.98 1.20
CA THR A 171 -24.55 -4.31 -0.09
C THR A 171 -23.17 -4.35 -0.75
N VAL A 172 -23.14 -4.23 -2.07
CA VAL A 172 -21.89 -4.12 -2.84
C VAL A 172 -21.05 -2.96 -2.31
N GLY A 173 -21.66 -1.80 -2.09
CA GLY A 173 -20.99 -0.63 -1.57
C GLY A 173 -20.46 -0.81 -0.14
N ARG A 174 -21.21 -1.48 0.75
CA ARG A 174 -20.73 -1.74 2.12
C ARG A 174 -19.50 -2.67 2.12
N ARG A 175 -19.47 -3.66 1.22
CA ARG A 175 -18.29 -4.51 1.02
C ARG A 175 -17.08 -3.71 0.58
N ALA A 176 -17.25 -2.82 -0.40
CA ALA A 176 -16.17 -1.97 -0.89
C ALA A 176 -15.70 -0.94 0.16
N ALA A 177 -16.59 -0.39 0.97
CA ALA A 177 -16.22 0.43 2.13
C ALA A 177 -15.40 -0.38 3.15
N GLY A 178 -15.69 -1.66 3.33
CA GLY A 178 -14.86 -2.56 4.14
C GLY A 178 -13.45 -2.75 3.59
N TRP A 179 -13.29 -2.85 2.27
CA TRP A 179 -11.98 -2.89 1.63
C TRP A 179 -11.19 -1.58 1.86
N ALA A 180 -11.87 -0.44 1.78
CA ALA A 180 -11.25 0.85 2.05
C ALA A 180 -10.81 0.97 3.53
N GLU A 181 -11.62 0.54 4.48
CA GLU A 181 -11.26 0.50 5.90
C GLU A 181 -10.03 -0.38 6.15
N GLU A 182 -9.96 -1.57 5.56
CA GLU A 182 -8.79 -2.44 5.69
C GLU A 182 -7.52 -1.78 5.10
N CYS A 183 -7.63 -1.06 3.97
CA CYS A 183 -6.51 -0.28 3.40
C CYS A 183 -6.04 0.82 4.35
N LEU A 184 -6.97 1.53 4.99
CA LEU A 184 -6.67 2.58 5.96
C LEU A 184 -5.90 2.00 7.15
N VAL A 185 -6.45 0.97 7.79
CA VAL A 185 -5.81 0.30 8.94
C VAL A 185 -4.40 -0.21 8.59
N ALA A 186 -4.22 -0.77 7.39
CA ALA A 186 -2.90 -1.24 6.97
C ALA A 186 -1.91 -0.10 6.73
N SER A 187 -2.38 1.04 6.23
CA SER A 187 -1.53 2.21 5.95
C SER A 187 -1.01 2.90 7.21
N ASP A 188 -1.63 2.71 8.38
CA ASP A 188 -1.11 3.19 9.66
C ASP A 188 0.28 2.64 9.99
N GLY A 189 0.65 1.51 9.38
CA GLY A 189 2.00 0.94 9.48
C GLY A 189 3.05 1.67 8.63
N ILE A 190 2.64 2.55 7.71
CA ILE A 190 3.54 3.34 6.87
C ILE A 190 3.76 4.69 7.52
N ARG A 191 4.99 4.93 7.98
CA ARG A 191 5.30 6.18 8.69
C ARG A 191 5.31 7.38 7.75
N PRO A 192 4.56 8.45 8.03
CA PRO A 192 4.74 9.74 7.38
C PRO A 192 6.19 10.23 7.49
N SER A 193 6.60 11.11 6.60
CA SER A 193 8.00 11.57 6.50
C SER A 193 8.54 12.19 7.77
N ASP A 194 7.73 12.94 8.50
CA ASP A 194 8.07 13.59 9.78
C ASP A 194 8.29 12.59 10.93
N LEU A 195 7.79 11.37 10.81
CA LEU A 195 7.97 10.29 11.79
C LEU A 195 9.10 9.30 11.44
N VAL A 196 9.83 9.53 10.36
CA VAL A 196 11.03 8.75 10.01
C VAL A 196 12.25 9.46 10.62
N PRO A 197 12.96 8.87 11.59
CA PRO A 197 14.09 9.54 12.26
C PRO A 197 15.30 9.67 11.33
N HIS A 198 16.17 10.66 11.59
CA HIS A 198 17.51 10.70 11.04
C HIS A 198 18.49 9.84 11.84
N ARG A 199 19.50 9.30 11.17
CA ARG A 199 20.63 8.73 11.90
C ARG A 199 21.45 9.82 12.59
N GLY A 200 21.57 10.96 11.97
CA GLY A 200 22.43 12.06 12.38
C GLY A 200 23.91 11.87 12.02
N LEU A 201 24.75 12.74 12.56
CA LEU A 201 26.19 12.75 12.34
C LEU A 201 26.90 12.07 13.52
N ARG A 202 27.02 10.75 13.47
CA ARG A 202 27.42 9.92 14.63
C ARG A 202 28.82 9.32 14.51
N GLY A 203 29.46 9.40 13.34
CA GLY A 203 30.80 8.86 13.10
C GLY A 203 30.86 7.33 13.08
N ALA A 204 32.04 6.77 13.18
CA ALA A 204 32.33 5.37 12.89
C ALA A 204 31.68 4.36 13.85
N THR A 205 31.46 4.73 15.10
CA THR A 205 30.89 3.85 16.15
C THR A 205 29.71 4.46 16.90
N GLY A 206 29.17 5.56 16.41
CA GLY A 206 28.06 6.25 17.05
C GLY A 206 28.41 7.23 18.15
N THR A 207 29.69 7.40 18.46
CA THR A 207 30.17 8.20 19.60
C THR A 207 30.44 9.66 19.27
N GLN A 208 30.36 10.08 18.01
CA GLN A 208 30.66 11.43 17.51
C GLN A 208 32.12 11.88 17.75
N ALA A 209 33.03 10.96 18.05
CA ALA A 209 34.38 11.27 18.46
C ALA A 209 35.13 12.17 17.47
N SER A 210 34.99 11.96 16.16
CA SER A 210 35.63 12.78 15.13
C SER A 210 35.06 14.21 15.10
N PHE A 211 33.74 14.36 15.25
CA PHE A 211 33.12 15.68 15.32
C PHE A 211 33.46 16.40 16.61
N LEU A 212 33.52 15.68 17.75
CA LEU A 212 33.93 16.24 19.02
C LEU A 212 35.36 16.77 18.96
N ALA A 213 36.25 16.06 18.26
CA ALA A 213 37.62 16.51 18.04
C ALA A 213 37.70 17.78 17.17
N LEU A 214 36.84 17.95 16.19
CA LEU A 214 36.76 19.17 15.36
C LEU A 214 36.35 20.42 16.16
N PHE A 215 35.61 20.25 17.25
CA PHE A 215 35.14 21.31 18.13
C PHE A 215 35.89 21.33 19.47
N ASP A 216 37.14 20.83 19.56
CA ASP A 216 37.98 20.83 20.75
C ASP A 216 37.29 20.32 22.02
N GLY A 217 36.38 19.35 21.88
CA GLY A 217 35.64 18.75 22.98
C GLY A 217 34.28 19.40 23.32
N ASP A 218 33.85 20.39 22.55
CA ASP A 218 32.55 21.06 22.76
C ASP A 218 31.38 20.21 22.20
N GLY A 219 30.75 19.44 23.10
CA GLY A 219 29.61 18.58 22.75
C GLY A 219 28.36 19.34 22.29
N ALA A 220 28.12 20.55 22.83
CA ALA A 220 26.97 21.36 22.43
C ALA A 220 27.06 21.81 20.96
N LYS A 221 28.27 22.14 20.50
CA LYS A 221 28.50 22.46 19.08
C LYS A 221 28.35 21.24 18.18
N VAL A 222 28.65 20.04 18.67
CA VAL A 222 28.39 18.80 17.89
C VAL A 222 26.88 18.55 17.72
N GLU A 223 26.08 18.76 18.76
CA GLU A 223 24.63 18.68 18.69
C GLU A 223 24.09 19.75 17.74
N GLU A 224 24.54 20.99 17.84
CA GLU A 224 24.17 22.08 16.96
C GLU A 224 24.55 21.81 15.49
N LEU A 225 25.72 21.20 15.23
CA LEU A 225 26.13 20.77 13.89
C LEU A 225 25.11 19.78 13.28
N GLU A 226 24.69 18.80 14.08
CA GLU A 226 23.74 17.77 13.65
C GLU A 226 22.37 18.38 13.29
N ASP A 227 21.84 19.26 14.14
CA ASP A 227 20.58 19.96 13.92
C ASP A 227 20.64 20.85 12.67
N ARG A 228 21.68 21.69 12.55
CA ARG A 228 21.85 22.58 11.39
C ARG A 228 22.02 21.81 10.09
N ALA A 229 22.82 20.74 10.08
CA ALA A 229 23.02 19.94 8.87
C ALA A 229 21.69 19.32 8.38
N MET A 230 20.85 18.84 9.28
CA MET A 230 19.53 18.31 8.89
C MET A 230 18.57 19.43 8.49
N HIS A 231 18.62 20.58 9.16
CA HIS A 231 17.85 21.75 8.76
C HIS A 231 18.24 22.22 7.32
N ASN A 232 19.54 22.32 7.04
CA ASN A 232 20.05 22.71 5.72
C ASN A 232 19.66 21.68 4.62
N LEU A 233 19.58 20.39 4.98
CA LEU A 233 19.19 19.33 4.04
C LEU A 233 17.71 19.42 3.63
N TYR A 234 16.81 19.78 4.56
CA TYR A 234 15.36 19.78 4.36
C TYR A 234 14.77 21.17 4.15
N GLY A 235 15.38 22.20 4.71
CA GLY A 235 14.96 23.61 4.60
C GLY A 235 13.71 23.98 5.40
N GLY A 236 13.32 25.27 5.35
CA GLY A 236 12.09 25.76 5.94
C GLY A 236 11.99 25.57 7.47
N ASP A 237 10.77 25.35 7.95
CA ASP A 237 10.46 25.14 9.38
C ASP A 237 10.64 23.67 9.82
N TYR A 238 11.50 22.91 9.12
CA TYR A 238 11.72 21.51 9.43
C TYR A 238 12.39 21.34 10.80
N THR A 239 11.78 20.56 11.70
CA THR A 239 12.36 20.19 12.99
C THR A 239 12.97 18.78 12.87
N PRO A 240 14.31 18.62 13.00
CA PRO A 240 14.95 17.32 12.92
C PRO A 240 14.47 16.38 14.03
N PHE A 241 14.29 15.11 13.67
CA PHE A 241 13.98 14.03 14.60
C PHE A 241 15.01 12.91 14.43
N PHE A 242 15.72 12.58 15.49
CA PHE A 242 16.85 11.67 15.46
C PHE A 242 16.59 10.38 16.22
N PHE A 243 17.26 9.30 15.83
CA PHE A 243 17.45 8.17 16.73
C PHE A 243 18.26 8.63 17.96
N ASN A 244 17.82 8.30 19.16
CA ASN A 244 18.52 8.68 20.39
C ASN A 244 19.96 8.15 20.43
N LEU A 245 20.16 6.89 20.06
CA LEU A 245 21.46 6.23 19.98
C LEU A 245 21.56 5.40 18.71
N THR A 246 22.75 5.42 18.10
CA THR A 246 23.05 4.59 16.92
C THR A 246 24.45 4.00 17.06
N GLY A 247 24.73 2.93 16.32
CA GLY A 247 26.09 2.48 16.05
C GLY A 247 26.67 3.20 14.82
N GLN A 248 27.44 2.51 14.00
CA GLN A 248 27.87 3.04 12.71
C GLN A 248 26.68 3.25 11.76
N THR A 249 25.61 2.47 11.90
CA THR A 249 24.35 2.61 11.14
C THR A 249 23.22 2.99 12.09
N TYR A 250 22.08 3.44 11.53
CA TYR A 250 20.85 3.49 12.31
C TYR A 250 20.41 2.07 12.72
N PRO A 251 19.62 1.91 13.79
CA PRO A 251 19.16 0.60 14.24
C PRO A 251 18.42 -0.16 13.11
N ARG A 252 19.00 -1.28 12.62
CA ARG A 252 18.47 -2.02 11.48
C ARG A 252 17.08 -2.62 11.72
N VAL A 253 16.65 -2.73 12.97
CA VAL A 253 15.25 -3.05 13.31
C VAL A 253 14.26 -2.03 12.73
N PHE A 254 14.69 -0.82 12.39
CA PHE A 254 13.81 0.14 11.70
C PHE A 254 13.40 -0.33 10.31
N ASP A 255 14.26 -1.03 9.59
CA ASP A 255 13.92 -1.61 8.29
C ASP A 255 12.80 -2.67 8.42
N THR A 256 12.71 -3.38 9.57
CA THR A 256 11.60 -4.30 9.83
C THR A 256 10.27 -3.58 9.95
N ILE A 257 10.27 -2.39 10.57
CA ILE A 257 9.07 -1.54 10.68
C ILE A 257 8.63 -1.07 9.29
N VAL A 258 9.57 -0.57 8.49
CA VAL A 258 9.31 -0.11 7.12
C VAL A 258 8.71 -1.24 6.28
N LEU A 259 9.41 -2.38 6.18
CA LEU A 259 8.95 -3.50 5.36
C LEU A 259 7.65 -4.13 5.88
N SER A 260 7.42 -4.15 7.19
CA SER A 260 6.16 -4.65 7.77
C SER A 260 4.97 -3.75 7.41
N GLY A 261 5.15 -2.42 7.40
CA GLY A 261 4.13 -1.48 6.94
C GLY A 261 3.76 -1.71 5.47
N LEU A 262 4.76 -1.86 4.61
CA LEU A 262 4.55 -2.18 3.19
C LEU A 262 3.86 -3.54 3.02
N ALA A 263 4.27 -4.56 3.77
CA ALA A 263 3.71 -5.90 3.71
C ALA A 263 2.26 -5.97 4.22
N SER A 264 1.91 -5.19 5.25
CA SER A 264 0.53 -5.08 5.74
C SER A 264 -0.39 -4.52 4.65
N THR A 265 0.03 -3.44 3.99
CA THR A 265 -0.70 -2.85 2.86
C THR A 265 -0.79 -3.84 1.70
N ALA A 266 0.29 -4.54 1.37
CA ALA A 266 0.30 -5.58 0.34
C ALA A 266 -0.67 -6.73 0.65
N ALA A 267 -0.78 -7.15 1.91
CA ALA A 267 -1.70 -8.21 2.34
C ALA A 267 -3.17 -7.82 2.11
N VAL A 268 -3.53 -6.58 2.41
CA VAL A 268 -4.89 -6.06 2.14
C VAL A 268 -5.17 -5.97 0.64
N LEU A 269 -4.24 -5.45 -0.16
CA LEU A 269 -4.40 -5.43 -1.63
C LEU A 269 -4.57 -6.85 -2.19
N HIS A 270 -3.83 -7.83 -1.66
CA HIS A 270 -3.98 -9.24 -2.03
C HIS A 270 -5.39 -9.76 -1.70
N LYS A 271 -5.90 -9.44 -0.51
CA LYS A 271 -7.24 -9.82 -0.06
C LYS A 271 -8.32 -9.22 -0.95
N ILE A 272 -8.26 -7.92 -1.25
CA ILE A 272 -9.22 -7.25 -2.14
C ILE A 272 -9.20 -7.88 -3.54
N ALA A 273 -8.01 -8.08 -4.10
CA ALA A 273 -7.86 -8.74 -5.40
C ALA A 273 -8.43 -10.16 -5.41
N SER A 274 -8.28 -10.91 -4.31
CA SER A 274 -8.85 -12.25 -4.15
C SER A 274 -10.37 -12.21 -4.06
N ASP A 275 -10.95 -11.28 -3.30
CA ASP A 275 -12.41 -11.08 -3.24
C ASP A 275 -12.98 -10.78 -4.63
N ILE A 276 -12.37 -9.88 -5.39
CA ILE A 276 -12.80 -9.53 -6.75
C ILE A 276 -12.73 -10.76 -7.67
N ARG A 277 -11.65 -11.57 -7.58
CA ARG A 277 -11.53 -12.82 -8.36
C ARG A 277 -12.64 -13.83 -8.03
N LEU A 278 -13.01 -13.97 -6.76
CA LEU A 278 -14.10 -14.82 -6.31
C LEU A 278 -15.47 -14.29 -6.81
N LEU A 279 -15.68 -12.98 -6.77
CA LEU A 279 -16.90 -12.33 -7.26
C LEU A 279 -17.01 -12.38 -8.79
N SER A 280 -15.89 -12.33 -9.50
CA SER A 280 -15.83 -12.52 -10.95
C SER A 280 -16.20 -13.97 -11.35
N ASN A 281 -15.75 -14.98 -10.61
CA ASN A 281 -16.18 -16.37 -10.80
C ASN A 281 -17.71 -16.51 -10.64
N ARG A 282 -18.29 -15.76 -9.68
CA ARG A 282 -19.76 -15.71 -9.48
C ARG A 282 -20.48 -14.86 -10.50
N LYS A 283 -19.76 -14.21 -11.43
CA LYS A 283 -20.28 -13.30 -12.46
C LYS A 283 -21.02 -12.08 -11.87
N GLU A 284 -20.63 -11.66 -10.68
CA GLU A 284 -21.24 -10.55 -9.96
C GLU A 284 -20.49 -9.23 -10.17
N ILE A 285 -19.15 -9.28 -10.19
CA ILE A 285 -18.28 -8.11 -10.37
C ILE A 285 -17.11 -8.50 -11.26
N ASP A 286 -16.78 -7.66 -12.23
CA ASP A 286 -15.59 -7.80 -13.07
C ASP A 286 -14.66 -6.59 -12.90
N GLU A 287 -13.34 -6.81 -13.07
CA GLU A 287 -12.38 -5.73 -13.26
C GLU A 287 -12.60 -5.05 -14.62
N PRO A 288 -12.10 -3.80 -14.81
CA PRO A 288 -12.21 -3.12 -16.10
C PRO A 288 -11.52 -3.91 -17.21
N PHE A 289 -12.15 -3.90 -18.41
CA PHE A 289 -11.68 -4.64 -19.56
C PHE A 289 -11.72 -3.73 -20.80
N GLU A 290 -10.57 -3.45 -21.40
CA GLU A 290 -10.49 -2.59 -22.58
C GLU A 290 -11.02 -3.32 -23.82
N SER A 291 -11.53 -2.53 -24.79
CA SER A 291 -12.17 -3.06 -26.00
C SER A 291 -11.25 -3.94 -26.85
N LYS A 292 -9.94 -3.72 -26.81
CA LYS A 292 -8.93 -4.49 -27.54
C LYS A 292 -8.20 -5.52 -26.69
N GLN A 293 -8.52 -5.62 -25.41
CA GLN A 293 -7.88 -6.53 -24.49
C GLN A 293 -8.28 -7.98 -24.81
N ILE A 294 -7.31 -8.89 -24.79
CA ILE A 294 -7.55 -10.34 -24.96
C ILE A 294 -7.49 -10.99 -23.59
N GLY A 295 -8.60 -11.55 -23.13
CA GLY A 295 -8.70 -12.22 -21.84
C GLY A 295 -8.20 -13.66 -21.85
N SER A 296 -8.19 -14.31 -23.02
CA SER A 296 -7.72 -15.69 -23.18
C SER A 296 -7.32 -15.94 -24.63
N SER A 297 -6.18 -16.61 -24.82
CA SER A 297 -5.70 -17.00 -26.16
C SER A 297 -6.53 -18.09 -26.83
N ALA A 298 -7.21 -18.93 -26.05
CA ALA A 298 -7.96 -20.09 -26.55
C ALA A 298 -9.48 -19.86 -26.55
N MET A 299 -9.99 -19.03 -25.62
CA MET A 299 -11.43 -18.80 -25.43
C MET A 299 -11.73 -17.30 -25.51
N PRO A 300 -12.08 -16.75 -26.70
CA PRO A 300 -12.20 -15.29 -26.90
C PRO A 300 -13.21 -14.58 -26.00
N TYR A 301 -14.24 -15.29 -25.55
CA TYR A 301 -15.27 -14.74 -24.65
C TYR A 301 -14.84 -14.67 -23.20
N LYS A 302 -13.74 -15.35 -22.81
CA LYS A 302 -13.31 -15.48 -21.42
C LYS A 302 -12.60 -14.20 -20.95
N ARG A 303 -13.13 -13.60 -19.91
CA ARG A 303 -12.54 -12.44 -19.23
C ARG A 303 -11.91 -12.89 -17.92
N ASN A 304 -10.59 -13.04 -17.94
CA ASN A 304 -9.84 -13.37 -16.72
C ASN A 304 -9.57 -12.09 -15.92
N PRO A 305 -9.63 -12.12 -14.58
CA PRO A 305 -9.29 -10.99 -13.73
C PRO A 305 -7.75 -10.85 -13.62
N MET A 306 -7.07 -10.56 -14.74
CA MET A 306 -5.61 -10.62 -14.86
C MET A 306 -4.89 -9.55 -14.05
N ARG A 307 -5.53 -8.38 -13.83
CA ARG A 307 -4.97 -7.31 -12.99
C ARG A 307 -4.97 -7.73 -11.54
N CYS A 308 -6.08 -8.30 -11.06
CA CYS A 308 -6.16 -8.86 -9.71
C CYS A 308 -5.19 -10.03 -9.51
N GLU A 309 -4.99 -10.90 -10.52
CA GLU A 309 -3.98 -11.96 -10.46
C GLU A 309 -2.56 -11.41 -10.37
N ARG A 310 -2.23 -10.36 -11.12
CA ARG A 310 -0.94 -9.67 -11.06
C ARG A 310 -0.72 -9.02 -9.68
N ILE A 311 -1.73 -8.34 -9.13
CA ILE A 311 -1.68 -7.79 -7.77
C ILE A 311 -1.37 -8.91 -6.77
N CYS A 312 -2.07 -10.04 -6.83
CA CYS A 312 -1.78 -11.19 -5.95
C CYS A 312 -0.34 -11.70 -6.07
N GLY A 313 0.23 -11.68 -7.27
CA GLY A 313 1.61 -12.09 -7.50
C GLY A 313 2.62 -11.12 -6.88
N LEU A 314 2.48 -9.83 -7.16
CA LEU A 314 3.37 -8.78 -6.67
C LEU A 314 3.30 -8.62 -5.15
N THR A 315 2.11 -8.63 -4.58
CA THR A 315 1.91 -8.47 -3.13
C THR A 315 2.48 -9.63 -2.33
N ARG A 316 2.43 -10.88 -2.85
CA ARG A 316 3.14 -12.01 -2.22
C ARG A 316 4.65 -11.79 -2.18
N PHE A 317 5.23 -11.21 -3.21
CA PHE A 317 6.65 -10.87 -3.22
C PHE A 317 6.98 -9.87 -2.11
N VAL A 318 6.21 -8.77 -1.99
CA VAL A 318 6.38 -7.77 -0.92
C VAL A 318 6.31 -8.41 0.47
N MET A 319 5.27 -9.21 0.74
CA MET A 319 5.09 -9.87 2.03
C MET A 319 6.27 -10.78 2.41
N ASN A 320 6.89 -11.44 1.44
CA ASN A 320 8.01 -12.34 1.69
C ASN A 320 9.37 -11.63 1.86
N LEU A 321 9.48 -10.34 1.52
CA LEU A 321 10.71 -9.58 1.72
C LEU A 321 10.95 -9.19 3.18
N VAL A 322 9.93 -9.18 4.03
CA VAL A 322 10.02 -8.77 5.45
C VAL A 322 11.05 -9.61 6.21
N GLY A 323 11.16 -10.91 5.93
CA GLY A 323 12.13 -11.80 6.55
C GLY A 323 13.58 -11.31 6.41
N ASN A 324 13.92 -10.70 5.27
CA ASN A 324 15.26 -10.12 5.06
C ASN A 324 15.62 -9.05 6.08
N ALA A 325 14.66 -8.19 6.46
CA ALA A 325 14.90 -7.15 7.44
C ALA A 325 15.06 -7.71 8.85
N TYR A 326 14.27 -8.73 9.22
CA TYR A 326 14.41 -9.40 10.51
C TYR A 326 15.77 -10.10 10.62
N ASP A 327 16.17 -10.86 9.61
CA ASP A 327 17.46 -11.55 9.58
C ASP A 327 18.62 -10.53 9.64
N THR A 328 18.53 -9.44 8.86
CA THR A 328 19.53 -8.36 8.88
C THR A 328 19.63 -7.71 10.25
N ALA A 329 18.49 -7.41 10.91
CA ALA A 329 18.50 -6.81 12.25
C ALA A 329 19.10 -7.76 13.30
N ALA A 330 18.75 -9.06 13.22
CA ALA A 330 19.20 -10.08 14.18
C ALA A 330 20.69 -10.40 14.06
N THR A 331 21.30 -10.20 12.89
CA THR A 331 22.70 -10.53 12.61
C THR A 331 23.65 -9.33 12.65
N GLN A 332 23.20 -8.14 13.07
CA GLN A 332 24.11 -7.02 13.30
C GLN A 332 25.02 -7.32 14.51
N TRP A 333 26.33 -7.23 14.30
CA TRP A 333 27.32 -7.50 15.32
C TRP A 333 27.89 -6.21 15.89
N LEU A 334 27.71 -6.03 17.20
CA LEU A 334 28.19 -4.86 17.93
C LEU A 334 27.72 -3.55 17.24
N GLU A 335 28.60 -2.67 16.81
CA GLU A 335 28.25 -1.40 16.18
C GLU A 335 27.92 -1.53 14.70
N ARG A 336 28.33 -2.62 14.02
CA ARG A 336 27.96 -2.94 12.63
C ARG A 336 28.54 -4.25 12.13
N THR A 337 27.78 -4.94 11.22
CA THR A 337 28.33 -5.87 10.23
C THR A 337 27.96 -5.41 8.81
N LEU A 338 28.78 -5.74 7.78
CA LEU A 338 28.63 -5.18 6.43
C LEU A 338 27.64 -5.96 5.54
N ASP A 339 27.24 -7.16 5.95
CA ASP A 339 26.32 -8.02 5.18
C ASP A 339 24.93 -7.39 4.96
N ASP A 340 24.53 -6.43 5.83
CA ASP A 340 23.35 -5.63 5.68
C ASP A 340 23.31 -4.89 4.33
N SER A 341 24.44 -4.42 3.85
CA SER A 341 24.53 -3.54 2.69
C SER A 341 24.01 -4.20 1.40
N SER A 342 24.44 -5.41 1.11
CA SER A 342 24.00 -6.13 -0.11
C SER A 342 22.54 -6.55 -0.05
N ASN A 343 22.07 -7.04 1.10
CA ASN A 343 20.67 -7.45 1.27
C ASN A 343 19.70 -6.26 1.16
N ARG A 344 19.99 -5.15 1.86
CA ARG A 344 19.16 -3.95 1.88
C ARG A 344 19.04 -3.27 0.51
N ARG A 345 20.09 -3.33 -0.32
CA ARG A 345 20.07 -2.80 -1.70
C ARG A 345 19.10 -3.54 -2.62
N LEU A 346 18.64 -4.74 -2.22
CA LEU A 346 17.62 -5.53 -2.92
C LEU A 346 16.26 -5.41 -2.23
N SER A 347 16.22 -5.74 -0.93
CA SER A 347 14.95 -5.91 -0.22
C SER A 347 14.13 -4.62 -0.07
N LEU A 348 14.76 -3.48 0.22
CA LEU A 348 14.06 -2.20 0.39
C LEU A 348 13.51 -1.67 -0.94
N PRO A 349 14.34 -1.41 -1.98
CA PRO A 349 13.81 -0.84 -3.22
C PRO A 349 12.77 -1.74 -3.88
N GLU A 350 13.00 -3.06 -3.93
CA GLU A 350 12.07 -3.97 -4.60
C GLU A 350 10.73 -4.09 -3.88
N ALA A 351 10.69 -3.96 -2.55
CA ALA A 351 9.43 -3.90 -1.80
C ALA A 351 8.63 -2.65 -2.17
N PHE A 352 9.27 -1.48 -2.21
CA PHE A 352 8.62 -0.22 -2.63
C PHE A 352 8.14 -0.29 -4.08
N LEU A 353 8.98 -0.74 -5.00
CA LEU A 353 8.65 -0.87 -6.42
C LEU A 353 7.45 -1.81 -6.67
N ALA A 354 7.42 -2.94 -5.97
CA ALA A 354 6.34 -3.92 -6.13
C ALA A 354 5.02 -3.44 -5.52
N LEU A 355 5.06 -2.79 -4.35
CA LEU A 355 3.86 -2.23 -3.73
C LEU A 355 3.32 -1.04 -4.53
N ASP A 356 4.20 -0.17 -4.99
CA ASP A 356 3.88 0.97 -5.86
C ASP A 356 3.08 0.55 -7.09
N GLY A 357 3.58 -0.43 -7.83
CA GLY A 357 2.88 -0.98 -9.00
C GLY A 357 1.58 -1.69 -8.64
N SER A 358 1.51 -2.34 -7.47
CA SER A 358 0.28 -2.98 -6.98
C SER A 358 -0.81 -1.97 -6.64
N LEU A 359 -0.44 -0.82 -6.07
CA LEU A 359 -1.36 0.28 -5.78
C LEU A 359 -1.91 0.93 -7.05
N ASP A 360 -1.08 1.16 -8.07
CA ASP A 360 -1.54 1.68 -9.36
C ASP A 360 -2.51 0.72 -10.04
N LEU A 361 -2.21 -0.58 -10.04
CA LEU A 361 -3.12 -1.60 -10.58
C LEU A 361 -4.43 -1.64 -9.79
N MET A 362 -4.38 -1.62 -8.44
CA MET A 362 -5.60 -1.68 -7.63
C MET A 362 -6.44 -0.41 -7.79
N HIS A 363 -5.83 0.77 -7.90
CA HIS A 363 -6.55 2.01 -8.21
C HIS A 363 -7.27 1.91 -9.58
N ASN A 364 -6.58 1.40 -10.61
CA ASN A 364 -7.18 1.17 -11.93
C ASN A 364 -8.37 0.20 -11.85
N VAL A 365 -8.22 -0.90 -11.12
CA VAL A 365 -9.31 -1.88 -10.89
C VAL A 365 -10.47 -1.21 -10.16
N ALA A 366 -10.22 -0.55 -9.03
CA ALA A 366 -11.26 0.09 -8.20
C ALA A 366 -12.04 1.18 -8.96
N SER A 367 -11.35 1.95 -9.80
CA SER A 367 -11.96 3.02 -10.60
C SER A 367 -12.85 2.50 -11.74
N GLY A 368 -12.66 1.25 -12.16
CA GLY A 368 -13.35 0.67 -13.32
C GLY A 368 -14.18 -0.59 -13.02
N LEU A 369 -14.41 -0.93 -11.75
CA LEU A 369 -15.23 -2.11 -11.39
C LEU A 369 -16.61 -2.08 -12.03
N VAL A 370 -16.98 -3.19 -12.64
CA VAL A 370 -18.28 -3.41 -13.29
C VAL A 370 -19.14 -4.34 -12.44
N VAL A 371 -20.30 -3.87 -11.98
CA VAL A 371 -21.28 -4.67 -11.23
C VAL A 371 -22.37 -5.16 -12.17
N HIS A 372 -22.60 -6.47 -12.17
CA HIS A 372 -23.67 -7.13 -12.92
C HIS A 372 -24.91 -7.28 -12.02
N GLU A 373 -25.65 -6.18 -11.82
CA GLU A 373 -26.77 -6.10 -10.86
C GLU A 373 -27.80 -7.21 -11.02
N ALA A 374 -28.15 -7.56 -12.28
CA ALA A 374 -29.11 -8.64 -12.55
C ALA A 374 -28.59 -9.99 -12.02
N THR A 375 -27.30 -10.27 -12.18
CA THR A 375 -26.68 -11.50 -11.66
C THR A 375 -26.53 -11.47 -10.14
N VAL A 376 -26.14 -10.33 -9.57
CA VAL A 376 -26.11 -10.13 -8.12
C VAL A 376 -27.48 -10.42 -7.51
N ARG A 377 -28.56 -9.83 -8.09
CA ARG A 377 -29.91 -10.06 -7.64
C ARG A 377 -30.34 -11.53 -7.80
N LYS A 378 -30.05 -12.14 -8.95
CA LYS A 378 -30.38 -13.56 -9.21
C LYS A 378 -29.73 -14.47 -8.15
N ASN A 379 -28.44 -14.26 -7.88
CA ASN A 379 -27.70 -15.08 -6.90
C ASN A 379 -28.23 -14.86 -5.47
N LEU A 380 -28.57 -13.62 -5.12
CA LEU A 380 -29.16 -13.31 -3.82
C LEU A 380 -30.52 -13.96 -3.66
N MET A 381 -31.41 -13.84 -4.66
CA MET A 381 -32.75 -14.37 -4.58
C MET A 381 -32.79 -15.90 -4.54
N ALA A 382 -31.78 -16.60 -5.05
CA ALA A 382 -31.67 -18.05 -4.92
C ALA A 382 -31.49 -18.53 -3.48
N GLU A 383 -30.81 -17.70 -2.64
CA GLU A 383 -30.48 -18.04 -1.24
C GLU A 383 -31.39 -17.31 -0.23
N LEU A 384 -31.98 -16.19 -0.61
CA LEU A 384 -32.79 -15.35 0.30
C LEU A 384 -33.95 -16.10 0.98
N PRO A 385 -34.66 -17.07 0.35
CA PRO A 385 -35.70 -17.83 1.02
C PRO A 385 -35.23 -18.51 2.31
N PHE A 386 -34.00 -19.05 2.32
CA PHE A 386 -33.43 -19.66 3.53
C PHE A 386 -33.09 -18.63 4.60
N MET A 387 -32.60 -17.47 4.19
CA MET A 387 -32.26 -16.36 5.11
C MET A 387 -33.50 -15.69 5.68
N ALA A 388 -34.58 -15.66 4.91
CA ALA A 388 -35.88 -15.07 5.31
C ALA A 388 -36.67 -15.91 6.33
N THR A 389 -36.27 -17.14 6.60
CA THR A 389 -37.00 -18.04 7.49
C THR A 389 -37.29 -17.47 8.87
N GLU A 390 -36.35 -16.74 9.48
CA GLU A 390 -36.54 -16.06 10.74
C GLU A 390 -37.58 -14.94 10.65
N ASN A 391 -37.51 -14.11 9.60
CA ASN A 391 -38.45 -13.02 9.38
C ASN A 391 -39.88 -13.55 9.08
N ILE A 392 -39.96 -14.64 8.31
CA ILE A 392 -41.23 -15.35 8.08
C ILE A 392 -41.82 -15.85 9.39
N LEU A 393 -40.99 -16.50 10.24
CA LEU A 393 -41.42 -16.96 11.56
C LEU A 393 -41.97 -15.82 12.41
N MET A 394 -41.19 -14.71 12.51
CA MET A 394 -41.61 -13.55 13.30
C MET A 394 -42.88 -12.88 12.76
N ALA A 395 -43.02 -12.82 11.43
CA ALA A 395 -44.26 -12.32 10.80
C ALA A 395 -45.45 -13.21 11.16
N CYS A 396 -45.31 -14.53 11.08
CA CYS A 396 -46.36 -15.47 11.50
C CYS A 396 -46.75 -15.30 12.98
N VAL A 397 -45.77 -15.14 13.87
CA VAL A 397 -46.02 -14.92 15.31
C VAL A 397 -46.81 -13.63 15.55
N LYS A 398 -46.52 -12.55 14.84
CA LYS A 398 -47.28 -11.29 14.91
C LYS A 398 -48.73 -11.48 14.46
N LEU A 399 -48.99 -12.43 13.58
CA LEU A 399 -50.33 -12.80 13.10
C LEU A 399 -51.00 -13.89 13.95
N GLY A 400 -50.48 -14.16 15.15
CA GLY A 400 -51.09 -15.05 16.14
C GLY A 400 -50.66 -16.52 16.05
N ALA A 401 -49.55 -16.80 15.31
CA ALA A 401 -49.05 -18.17 15.21
C ALA A 401 -48.26 -18.60 16.45
N ASP A 402 -48.30 -19.89 16.79
CA ASP A 402 -47.39 -20.48 17.79
C ASP A 402 -45.98 -20.56 17.23
N ARG A 403 -45.03 -19.93 17.91
CA ARG A 403 -43.64 -19.83 17.48
C ARG A 403 -43.00 -21.21 17.30
N GLN A 404 -43.25 -22.16 18.19
CA GLN A 404 -42.60 -23.48 18.13
C GLN A 404 -43.14 -24.35 17.01
N ASP A 405 -44.44 -24.30 16.81
CA ASP A 405 -45.10 -24.99 15.70
C ASP A 405 -44.61 -24.49 14.36
N TYR A 406 -44.55 -23.17 14.18
CA TYR A 406 -44.16 -22.60 12.90
C TYR A 406 -42.64 -22.73 12.67
N HIS A 407 -41.81 -22.69 13.72
CA HIS A 407 -40.41 -23.00 13.60
C HIS A 407 -40.20 -24.43 13.07
N GLU A 408 -40.90 -25.41 13.61
CA GLU A 408 -40.77 -26.80 13.14
C GLU A 408 -41.26 -26.99 11.72
N ARG A 409 -42.36 -26.37 11.31
CA ARG A 409 -42.86 -26.39 9.93
C ARG A 409 -41.85 -25.78 8.97
N ILE A 410 -41.36 -24.59 9.28
CA ILE A 410 -40.34 -23.92 8.45
C ILE A 410 -39.10 -24.81 8.34
N ARG A 411 -38.62 -25.43 9.46
CA ARG A 411 -37.48 -26.34 9.46
C ARG A 411 -37.70 -27.52 8.51
N GLN A 412 -38.86 -28.16 8.54
CA GLN A 412 -39.18 -29.30 7.65
C GLN A 412 -39.15 -28.87 6.18
N HIS A 413 -39.87 -27.81 5.82
CA HIS A 413 -39.86 -27.29 4.45
C HIS A 413 -38.48 -26.85 3.99
N ALA A 414 -37.68 -26.20 4.86
CA ALA A 414 -36.33 -25.77 4.53
C ALA A 414 -35.36 -26.95 4.32
N GLN A 415 -35.50 -28.04 5.08
CA GLN A 415 -34.71 -29.24 4.86
C GLN A 415 -35.02 -29.91 3.53
N GLU A 416 -36.33 -30.05 3.17
CA GLU A 416 -36.74 -30.61 1.90
C GLU A 416 -36.28 -29.75 0.70
N ALA A 417 -36.43 -28.42 0.81
CA ALA A 417 -35.93 -27.50 -0.22
C ALA A 417 -34.40 -27.58 -0.33
N GLY A 418 -33.68 -27.69 0.82
CA GLY A 418 -32.22 -27.87 0.84
C GLY A 418 -31.75 -29.17 0.17
N MET A 419 -32.49 -30.30 0.38
CA MET A 419 -32.22 -31.56 -0.32
C MET A 419 -32.48 -31.43 -1.81
N ARG A 420 -33.57 -30.76 -2.22
CA ARG A 420 -33.89 -30.50 -3.62
C ARG A 420 -32.76 -29.74 -4.34
N VAL A 421 -32.25 -28.69 -3.71
CA VAL A 421 -31.14 -27.91 -4.27
C VAL A 421 -29.84 -28.73 -4.33
N LYS A 422 -29.46 -29.38 -3.23
CA LYS A 422 -28.12 -30.02 -3.14
C LYS A 422 -28.03 -31.39 -3.77
N GLN A 423 -29.13 -32.19 -3.72
CA GLN A 423 -29.10 -33.57 -4.22
C GLN A 423 -29.70 -33.69 -5.62
N GLN A 424 -30.67 -32.86 -5.95
CA GLN A 424 -31.37 -32.94 -7.23
C GLN A 424 -30.92 -31.86 -8.24
N GLY A 425 -30.16 -30.85 -7.79
CA GLY A 425 -29.68 -29.74 -8.64
C GLY A 425 -30.79 -28.84 -9.15
N LEU A 426 -31.92 -28.80 -8.46
CA LEU A 426 -33.12 -28.02 -8.83
C LEU A 426 -33.12 -26.69 -8.06
N ASP A 427 -33.91 -25.73 -8.52
CA ASP A 427 -34.07 -24.43 -7.86
C ASP A 427 -34.70 -24.56 -6.47
N ASN A 428 -34.40 -23.59 -5.59
CA ASN A 428 -34.98 -23.48 -4.27
C ASN A 428 -36.49 -23.20 -4.33
N ASP A 429 -37.29 -24.12 -3.83
CA ASP A 429 -38.74 -24.04 -3.82
C ASP A 429 -39.33 -23.78 -2.42
N LEU A 430 -38.53 -23.35 -1.46
CA LEU A 430 -38.96 -23.13 -0.07
C LEU A 430 -40.16 -22.21 0.03
N LEU A 431 -40.18 -21.10 -0.69
CA LEU A 431 -41.31 -20.17 -0.68
C LEU A 431 -42.58 -20.77 -1.24
N ASP A 432 -42.49 -21.54 -2.32
CA ASP A 432 -43.66 -22.21 -2.94
C ASP A 432 -44.24 -23.25 -1.97
N ARG A 433 -43.37 -23.99 -1.26
CA ARG A 433 -43.77 -24.92 -0.20
C ARG A 433 -44.50 -24.23 0.95
N LEU A 434 -43.93 -23.13 1.46
CA LEU A 434 -44.57 -22.37 2.53
C LEU A 434 -45.89 -21.75 2.10
N ARG A 435 -45.97 -21.20 0.88
CA ARG A 435 -47.23 -20.68 0.33
C ARG A 435 -48.29 -21.75 0.12
N ALA A 436 -47.87 -22.97 -0.19
CA ALA A 436 -48.81 -24.11 -0.37
C ALA A 436 -49.33 -24.64 0.96
N ASP A 437 -48.57 -24.57 2.05
CA ASP A 437 -48.98 -25.06 3.37
C ASP A 437 -50.09 -24.18 3.97
N PRO A 438 -51.27 -24.77 4.31
CA PRO A 438 -52.36 -24.02 4.92
C PRO A 438 -52.02 -23.26 6.18
N ALA A 439 -50.99 -23.68 6.92
CA ALA A 439 -50.53 -22.98 8.11
C ALA A 439 -50.13 -21.53 7.83
N PHE A 440 -49.54 -21.24 6.67
CA PHE A 440 -49.07 -19.92 6.27
C PHE A 440 -50.08 -19.07 5.50
N LYS A 441 -51.33 -19.53 5.40
CA LYS A 441 -52.44 -18.80 4.78
C LYS A 441 -53.31 -18.14 5.85
N SER A 442 -54.00 -17.07 5.47
CA SER A 442 -55.00 -16.46 6.35
C SER A 442 -56.20 -17.36 6.55
N LYS A 443 -56.95 -17.16 7.64
CA LYS A 443 -58.23 -17.84 7.88
C LYS A 443 -59.25 -17.57 6.77
N ALA A 444 -59.23 -16.39 6.19
CA ALA A 444 -60.05 -16.02 5.07
C ALA A 444 -59.80 -16.91 3.82
N ASN A 445 -58.57 -17.43 3.68
CA ASN A 445 -58.15 -18.30 2.60
C ASN A 445 -58.01 -19.77 3.03
N GLY A 446 -58.71 -20.16 4.11
CA GLY A 446 -58.73 -21.54 4.60
C GLY A 446 -57.47 -21.95 5.40
N GLY A 447 -56.73 -20.98 5.91
CA GLY A 447 -55.50 -21.17 6.68
C GLY A 447 -55.65 -20.91 8.17
N MET A 448 -54.51 -20.65 8.84
CA MET A 448 -54.44 -20.57 10.33
C MET A 448 -54.10 -19.16 10.83
N LEU A 449 -53.55 -18.28 10.02
CA LEU A 449 -53.12 -16.92 10.42
C LEU A 449 -54.35 -15.96 10.46
N SER A 450 -54.23 -14.89 11.24
CA SER A 450 -55.28 -13.85 11.32
C SER A 450 -55.45 -13.11 9.99
N GLU A 451 -54.32 -12.85 9.31
CA GLU A 451 -54.25 -12.12 8.02
C GLU A 451 -53.31 -12.83 7.05
N GLU A 452 -53.29 -12.39 5.80
CA GLU A 452 -52.34 -12.89 4.81
C GLU A 452 -50.92 -12.38 5.09
N LEU A 453 -49.92 -13.24 4.87
CA LEU A 453 -48.51 -12.82 4.97
C LEU A 453 -48.16 -11.89 3.81
N ASP A 454 -47.46 -10.81 4.11
CA ASP A 454 -46.84 -9.96 3.11
C ASP A 454 -45.57 -10.63 2.56
N TRP A 455 -45.78 -11.54 1.60
CA TRP A 455 -44.70 -12.28 0.94
C TRP A 455 -43.76 -11.38 0.14
N GLU A 456 -44.25 -10.26 -0.40
CA GLU A 456 -43.40 -9.31 -1.15
C GLU A 456 -42.49 -8.55 -0.20
N GLY A 457 -43.02 -8.01 0.90
CA GLY A 457 -42.22 -7.32 1.90
C GLY A 457 -41.25 -8.24 2.61
N VAL A 458 -41.62 -9.49 2.91
CA VAL A 458 -40.74 -10.50 3.48
C VAL A 458 -39.59 -10.86 2.53
N MET A 459 -39.84 -10.82 1.22
CA MET A 459 -38.82 -11.14 0.20
C MET A 459 -38.12 -9.93 -0.41
N ASP A 460 -38.35 -8.74 0.13
CA ASP A 460 -37.55 -7.58 -0.26
C ASP A 460 -36.15 -7.65 0.32
N PRO A 461 -35.09 -7.79 -0.50
CA PRO A 461 -33.71 -7.85 -0.02
C PRO A 461 -33.28 -6.64 0.83
N MET A 462 -33.89 -5.47 0.62
CA MET A 462 -33.59 -4.26 1.36
C MET A 462 -33.89 -4.39 2.87
N ASN A 463 -34.81 -5.25 3.25
CA ASN A 463 -35.14 -5.51 4.66
C ASN A 463 -34.07 -6.31 5.39
N TYR A 464 -33.05 -6.83 4.71
CA TYR A 464 -32.00 -7.70 5.25
C TYR A 464 -30.61 -7.09 5.29
N ILE A 465 -30.40 -5.90 4.71
CA ILE A 465 -29.10 -5.27 4.63
C ILE A 465 -28.71 -4.48 5.89
N GLY A 466 -29.59 -4.42 6.89
CA GLY A 466 -29.36 -3.67 8.13
C GLY A 466 -29.00 -2.21 7.86
N ARG A 467 -27.93 -1.72 8.48
CA ARG A 467 -27.44 -0.34 8.36
C ARG A 467 -26.36 -0.17 7.27
N SER A 468 -26.28 -1.05 6.29
CA SER A 468 -25.20 -1.05 5.29
C SER A 468 -25.07 0.29 4.56
N VAL A 469 -26.19 0.91 4.17
CA VAL A 469 -26.21 2.20 3.46
C VAL A 469 -25.66 3.30 4.34
N GLU A 470 -26.21 3.45 5.54
CA GLU A 470 -25.81 4.48 6.52
C GLU A 470 -24.33 4.33 6.94
N GLN A 471 -23.88 3.11 7.19
CA GLN A 471 -22.48 2.84 7.55
C GLN A 471 -21.54 3.23 6.44
N THR A 472 -21.89 2.96 5.18
CA THR A 472 -21.09 3.33 4.01
C THR A 472 -20.99 4.85 3.87
N GLU A 473 -22.12 5.56 3.97
CA GLU A 473 -22.15 7.03 3.87
C GLU A 473 -21.34 7.69 4.96
N ARG A 474 -21.52 7.23 6.21
CA ARG A 474 -20.80 7.76 7.37
C ARG A 474 -19.29 7.53 7.25
N PHE A 475 -18.86 6.32 6.87
CA PHE A 475 -17.45 6.01 6.68
C PHE A 475 -16.80 6.93 5.64
N VAL A 476 -17.44 7.12 4.50
CA VAL A 476 -16.88 7.98 3.46
C VAL A 476 -16.78 9.42 3.94
N LYS A 477 -17.85 9.95 4.54
CA LYS A 477 -17.91 11.34 5.00
C LYS A 477 -16.93 11.62 6.15
N ASP A 478 -16.92 10.76 7.17
CA ASP A 478 -16.21 11.05 8.42
C ASP A 478 -14.74 10.64 8.37
N VAL A 479 -14.37 9.73 7.46
CA VAL A 479 -13.01 9.14 7.40
C VAL A 479 -12.32 9.45 6.06
N VAL A 480 -12.94 9.11 4.92
CA VAL A 480 -12.24 9.22 3.62
C VAL A 480 -12.13 10.65 3.13
N GLU A 481 -13.18 11.47 3.28
CA GLU A 481 -13.16 12.87 2.84
C GLU A 481 -12.06 13.71 3.51
N PRO A 482 -11.85 13.66 4.84
CA PRO A 482 -10.75 14.36 5.49
C PRO A 482 -9.36 13.91 4.99
N LEU A 483 -9.16 12.60 4.77
CA LEU A 483 -7.90 12.08 4.22
C LEU A 483 -7.65 12.55 2.78
N ARG A 484 -8.69 12.58 1.95
CA ARG A 484 -8.59 13.09 0.59
C ARG A 484 -8.18 14.57 0.58
N GLU A 485 -8.71 15.38 1.50
CA GLU A 485 -8.33 16.79 1.65
C GLU A 485 -6.88 16.92 2.11
N GLN A 486 -6.46 16.15 3.10
CA GLN A 486 -5.09 16.14 3.62
C GLN A 486 -4.06 15.82 2.53
N TYR A 487 -4.35 14.86 1.64
CA TYR A 487 -3.43 14.40 0.58
C TYR A 487 -3.74 15.00 -0.80
N ALA A 488 -4.61 16.01 -0.91
CA ALA A 488 -5.08 16.54 -2.18
C ALA A 488 -3.93 16.97 -3.11
N ASP A 489 -2.97 17.74 -2.61
CA ASP A 489 -1.81 18.21 -3.37
C ASP A 489 -0.88 17.07 -3.80
N ALA A 490 -0.69 16.07 -2.94
CA ALA A 490 0.12 14.90 -3.25
C ALA A 490 -0.55 14.03 -4.31
N ILE A 491 -1.86 13.82 -4.21
CA ILE A 491 -2.66 13.08 -5.20
C ILE A 491 -2.64 13.80 -6.57
N ALA A 492 -2.76 15.13 -6.58
CA ALA A 492 -2.74 15.91 -7.82
C ALA A 492 -1.40 15.81 -8.58
N LYS A 493 -0.31 15.52 -7.89
CA LYS A 493 1.02 15.31 -8.47
C LYS A 493 1.26 13.89 -8.99
N LEU A 494 0.37 12.94 -8.66
CA LEU A 494 0.51 11.57 -9.15
C LEU A 494 0.24 11.51 -10.65
N GLY A 495 1.10 10.81 -11.38
CA GLY A 495 0.91 10.52 -12.80
C GLY A 495 -0.31 9.64 -13.08
N GLU A 496 -0.63 9.44 -14.35
CA GLU A 496 -1.70 8.52 -14.76
C GLU A 496 -1.39 7.08 -14.29
N SER A 497 -2.36 6.48 -13.64
CA SER A 497 -2.31 5.08 -13.20
C SER A 497 -3.02 4.20 -14.21
N GLY A 498 -2.32 3.78 -15.24
CA GLY A 498 -2.79 2.73 -16.15
C GLY A 498 -2.00 1.44 -15.95
N PRO A 499 -2.55 0.28 -16.34
CA PRO A 499 -1.70 -0.90 -16.47
C PRO A 499 -0.64 -0.63 -17.54
N ARG A 500 0.64 -0.76 -17.17
CA ARG A 500 1.75 -0.48 -18.10
C ARG A 500 1.93 -1.56 -19.15
N VAL A 501 1.33 -2.71 -18.94
CA VAL A 501 1.23 -3.82 -19.92
C VAL A 501 -0.01 -4.65 -19.60
#